data_977f728a4d2c1e48ded31ad0ebb8da4d
#
_entry.id   977f728a4d2c1e48ded31ad0ebb8da4d
#
_cell.length_a   1.000
_cell.length_b   1.000
_cell.length_c   1.000
_cell.angle_alpha   90.00
_cell.angle_beta   90.00
_cell.angle_gamma   90.00
#
_symmetry.space_group_name_H-M   'P 1'
#
loop_
_entity.id
_entity.type
_entity.pdbx_description
1 polymer ?
#
loop_
_entity_poly.entity_id
_entity_poly.type
_entity_poly.pdbx_seq_one_letter_code
_entity_poly.pdbx_strand_id
1 'polypeptide(L)'
;MKIVVANLTEENLRDTPQWEAPPFSCGCCTYWEFPEECVGPATGTRDSSICSKTDWLRRTSNLFGNCGKIAYLDNMAIGYAQYAPPAFFPNLASYPAGPASPEAVFISCLYIPQNRLRRLGLGSQLLNAILDELRQRGIRAVETFARKGRTDNPSGPVEFYLKHGFGTHRDDAEFPLLHLVL
;
A
#
# COMPACT_ATOMS: atom_id res chain seq x y z
N MET A 1 6.82 14.28 20.07
CA MET A 1 6.11 13.47 19.04
C MET A 1 7.15 12.87 18.12
N LYS A 2 7.42 11.56 18.23
CA LYS A 2 8.46 10.86 17.45
C LYS A 2 7.78 9.98 16.40
N ILE A 3 8.10 10.23 15.13
CA ILE A 3 7.63 9.40 14.01
C ILE A 3 8.76 8.47 13.62
N VAL A 4 8.45 7.18 13.46
CA VAL A 4 9.38 6.16 12.98
C VAL A 4 8.70 5.39 11.86
N VAL A 5 9.40 5.23 10.73
CA VAL A 5 8.96 4.36 9.63
C VAL A 5 9.82 3.11 9.66
N ALA A 6 9.18 1.97 9.89
CA ALA A 6 9.82 0.65 9.95
C ALA A 6 9.41 -0.22 8.76
N ASN A 7 10.25 -1.19 8.41
CA ASN A 7 9.90 -2.22 7.45
C ASN A 7 8.78 -3.09 7.99
N LEU A 8 7.88 -3.51 7.11
CA LEU A 8 6.89 -4.52 7.43
C LEU A 8 7.56 -5.89 7.54
N THR A 9 7.30 -6.59 8.63
CA THR A 9 7.79 -7.95 8.91
C THR A 9 6.65 -8.83 9.41
N GLU A 10 6.85 -10.15 9.46
CA GLU A 10 5.86 -11.07 10.05
C GLU A 10 5.59 -10.74 11.53
N GLU A 11 6.61 -10.27 12.27
CA GLU A 11 6.49 -9.94 13.68
C GLU A 11 5.61 -8.70 13.91
N ASN A 12 5.73 -7.67 13.06
CA ASN A 12 4.98 -6.42 13.23
C ASN A 12 3.71 -6.32 12.36
N LEU A 13 3.39 -7.35 11.57
CA LEU A 13 2.18 -7.37 10.75
C LEU A 13 0.90 -7.17 11.59
N ARG A 14 0.89 -7.67 12.83
CA ARG A 14 -0.23 -7.53 13.75
C ARG A 14 -0.38 -6.12 14.34
N ASP A 15 0.67 -5.30 14.28
CA ASP A 15 0.65 -3.90 14.72
C ASP A 15 -0.06 -2.98 13.72
N THR A 16 -0.30 -3.45 12.48
CA THR A 16 -0.86 -2.62 11.41
C THR A 16 -2.12 -1.88 11.88
N PRO A 17 -2.25 -0.59 11.49
CA PRO A 17 -3.32 0.24 12.03
C PRO A 17 -4.69 -0.30 11.63
N GLN A 18 -5.62 -0.26 12.59
CA GLN A 18 -7.02 -0.59 12.34
C GLN A 18 -7.70 0.57 11.60
N TRP A 19 -8.65 0.23 10.75
CA TRP A 19 -9.48 1.23 10.09
C TRP A 19 -10.53 1.78 11.06
N GLU A 20 -11.08 2.96 10.76
CA GLU A 20 -12.13 3.58 11.60
C GLU A 20 -13.39 2.71 11.68
N ALA A 21 -13.63 1.84 10.71
CA ALA A 21 -14.70 0.85 10.71
C ALA A 21 -14.15 -0.56 11.05
N PRO A 22 -14.14 -0.98 12.32
CA PRO A 22 -13.75 -2.33 12.70
C PRO A 22 -14.66 -3.39 12.03
N PRO A 23 -14.16 -4.62 11.76
CA PRO A 23 -12.93 -5.22 12.30
C PRO A 23 -11.70 -5.12 11.36
N PHE A 24 -11.73 -4.26 10.35
CA PHE A 24 -10.71 -4.24 9.33
C PHE A 24 -9.42 -3.56 9.77
N SER A 25 -8.30 -4.13 9.33
CA SER A 25 -6.98 -3.52 9.43
C SER A 25 -6.21 -3.80 8.13
N CYS A 26 -5.15 -3.02 7.90
CA CYS A 26 -4.29 -3.26 6.73
C CYS A 26 -3.64 -4.65 6.75
N GLY A 27 -3.34 -5.20 7.92
CA GLY A 27 -2.76 -6.53 8.07
C GLY A 27 -3.72 -7.69 7.79
N CYS A 28 -5.03 -7.42 7.76
CA CYS A 28 -6.04 -8.41 7.39
C CYS A 28 -6.59 -8.21 5.97
N CYS A 29 -6.24 -7.11 5.31
CA CYS A 29 -6.71 -6.80 3.97
C CYS A 29 -5.92 -7.62 2.95
N THR A 30 -6.59 -8.50 2.22
CA THR A 30 -6.04 -9.35 1.17
C THR A 30 -6.53 -8.95 -0.23
N TYR A 31 -7.07 -7.75 -0.36
CA TYR A 31 -7.72 -7.25 -1.58
C TYR A 31 -6.82 -7.35 -2.83
N TRP A 32 -5.55 -7.01 -2.70
CA TRP A 32 -4.64 -7.00 -3.84
C TRP A 32 -4.08 -8.39 -4.17
N GLU A 33 -3.88 -9.21 -3.14
CA GLU A 33 -3.19 -10.49 -3.21
C GLU A 33 -4.09 -11.66 -3.54
N PHE A 34 -5.30 -11.62 -3.02
CA PHE A 34 -6.28 -12.74 -3.10
C PHE A 34 -7.67 -12.19 -3.41
N PRO A 35 -7.92 -11.74 -4.65
CA PRO A 35 -9.21 -11.12 -5.02
C PRO A 35 -10.40 -12.04 -4.80
N GLU A 36 -10.19 -13.35 -4.88
CA GLU A 36 -11.23 -14.37 -4.68
C GLU A 36 -11.61 -14.56 -3.21
N GLU A 37 -10.70 -14.25 -2.28
CA GLU A 37 -10.93 -14.31 -0.84
C GLU A 37 -11.54 -13.00 -0.29
N CYS A 38 -11.46 -11.93 -1.05
CA CYS A 38 -11.95 -10.59 -0.68
C CYS A 38 -13.46 -10.42 -0.88
N VAL A 39 -14.24 -11.45 -0.66
CA VAL A 39 -15.70 -11.38 -0.73
C VAL A 39 -16.25 -10.85 0.60
N GLY A 40 -16.11 -9.53 0.82
CA GLY A 40 -16.83 -8.80 1.85
C GLY A 40 -16.54 -9.21 3.31
N PRO A 41 -17.12 -8.48 4.28
CA PRO A 41 -16.89 -8.72 5.71
C PRO A 41 -17.51 -10.01 6.27
N ALA A 42 -18.07 -10.87 5.43
CA ALA A 42 -18.93 -11.97 5.86
C ALA A 42 -18.34 -13.38 5.75
N THR A 43 -17.19 -13.60 5.10
CA THR A 43 -16.78 -14.95 4.70
C THR A 43 -15.44 -15.45 5.23
N GLY A 44 -14.56 -14.59 5.74
CA GLY A 44 -13.28 -14.98 6.34
C GLY A 44 -13.18 -14.59 7.81
N THR A 45 -12.65 -15.46 8.66
CA THR A 45 -12.26 -15.03 10.00
C THR A 45 -11.03 -14.11 9.91
N ARG A 46 -10.89 -13.15 10.83
CA ARG A 46 -9.72 -12.28 10.93
C ARG A 46 -8.41 -13.09 10.95
N ASP A 47 -8.41 -14.24 11.57
CA ASP A 47 -7.24 -15.10 11.70
C ASP A 47 -6.86 -15.75 10.37
N SER A 48 -7.81 -16.19 9.56
CA SER A 48 -7.51 -16.75 8.23
C SER A 48 -6.91 -15.69 7.29
N SER A 49 -7.45 -14.47 7.29
CA SER A 49 -6.92 -13.36 6.47
C SER A 49 -5.52 -12.94 6.91
N ILE A 50 -5.21 -12.95 8.21
CA ILE A 50 -3.84 -12.69 8.70
C ILE A 50 -2.90 -13.81 8.25
N CYS A 51 -3.33 -15.07 8.25
CA CYS A 51 -2.50 -16.19 7.76
C CYS A 51 -2.17 -16.02 6.28
N SER A 52 -3.17 -15.77 5.43
CA SER A 52 -2.96 -15.55 3.99
C SER A 52 -2.02 -14.34 3.75
N LYS A 53 -2.22 -13.27 4.50
CA LYS A 53 -1.36 -12.07 4.41
C LYS A 53 0.08 -12.35 4.86
N THR A 54 0.27 -13.15 5.90
CA THR A 54 1.60 -13.55 6.39
C THR A 54 2.33 -14.40 5.35
N ASP A 55 1.64 -15.35 4.73
CA ASP A 55 2.22 -16.22 3.70
C ASP A 55 2.60 -15.40 2.46
N TRP A 56 1.75 -14.46 2.04
CA TRP A 56 2.09 -13.52 0.97
C TRP A 56 3.32 -12.67 1.32
N LEU A 57 3.36 -12.10 2.53
CA LEU A 57 4.47 -11.28 3.00
C LEU A 57 5.78 -12.08 3.00
N ARG A 58 5.78 -13.28 3.55
CA ARG A 58 6.94 -14.18 3.57
C ARG A 58 7.45 -14.50 2.16
N ARG A 59 6.53 -14.93 1.27
CA ARG A 59 6.87 -15.25 -0.12
C ARG A 59 7.44 -14.03 -0.85
N THR A 60 6.79 -12.87 -0.72
CA THR A 60 7.20 -11.64 -1.40
C THR A 60 8.54 -11.14 -0.87
N SER A 61 8.74 -11.15 0.45
CA SER A 61 10.01 -10.75 1.07
C SER A 61 11.17 -11.65 0.64
N ASN A 62 10.95 -12.94 0.48
CA ASN A 62 11.99 -13.88 0.02
C ASN A 62 12.39 -13.66 -1.44
N LEU A 63 11.45 -13.27 -2.32
CA LEU A 63 11.69 -13.14 -3.77
C LEU A 63 12.05 -11.72 -4.19
N PHE A 64 11.49 -10.72 -3.53
CA PHE A 64 11.64 -9.31 -3.88
C PHE A 64 12.42 -8.51 -2.82
N GLY A 65 12.40 -8.92 -1.56
CA GLY A 65 12.90 -8.17 -0.43
C GLY A 65 11.78 -7.41 0.28
N ASN A 66 12.14 -6.36 1.04
CA ASN A 66 11.15 -5.58 1.77
C ASN A 66 10.03 -5.08 0.83
N CYS A 67 8.79 -5.30 1.24
CA CYS A 67 7.60 -5.03 0.43
C CYS A 67 6.50 -4.28 1.20
N GLY A 68 6.86 -3.67 2.34
CA GLY A 68 5.92 -2.86 3.10
C GLY A 68 6.57 -2.01 4.17
N LYS A 69 5.84 -1.00 4.62
CA LYS A 69 6.24 -0.08 5.70
C LYS A 69 5.10 0.13 6.68
N ILE A 70 5.45 0.30 7.95
CA ILE A 70 4.55 0.78 9.00
C ILE A 70 5.10 2.09 9.54
N ALA A 71 4.25 3.10 9.66
CA ALA A 71 4.58 4.34 10.35
C ALA A 71 4.05 4.27 11.78
N TYR A 72 4.93 4.54 12.74
CA TYR A 72 4.62 4.62 14.16
C TYR A 72 4.70 6.07 14.64
N LEU A 73 3.78 6.46 15.49
CA LEU A 73 3.79 7.71 16.23
C LEU A 73 3.79 7.37 17.73
N ASP A 74 4.88 7.71 18.43
CA ASP A 74 5.06 7.39 19.86
C ASP A 74 4.71 5.91 20.17
N ASN A 75 5.25 4.98 19.37
CA ASN A 75 5.05 3.52 19.40
C ASN A 75 3.65 3.01 18.98
N MET A 76 2.75 3.85 18.54
CA MET A 76 1.45 3.44 18.03
C MET A 76 1.49 3.41 16.49
N ALA A 77 1.12 2.30 15.88
CA ALA A 77 1.04 2.20 14.43
C ALA A 77 -0.09 3.08 13.90
N ILE A 78 0.24 4.00 12.99
CA ILE A 78 -0.68 5.00 12.47
C ILE A 78 -0.78 4.99 10.94
N GLY A 79 0.13 4.32 10.25
CA GLY A 79 0.17 4.27 8.80
C GLY A 79 0.72 2.96 8.29
N TYR A 80 0.32 2.59 7.10
CA TYR A 80 0.71 1.38 6.41
C TYR A 80 0.95 1.65 4.93
N ALA A 81 1.95 1.00 4.39
CA ALA A 81 2.15 0.94 2.95
C ALA A 81 2.60 -0.45 2.52
N GLN A 82 2.23 -0.82 1.30
CA GLN A 82 2.55 -2.10 0.68
C GLN A 82 2.94 -1.88 -0.77
N TYR A 83 4.02 -2.52 -1.20
CA TYR A 83 4.57 -2.38 -2.54
C TYR A 83 5.36 -3.63 -2.94
N ALA A 84 5.24 -4.02 -4.19
CA ALA A 84 5.98 -5.14 -4.78
C ALA A 84 5.90 -5.05 -6.33
N PRO A 85 6.64 -5.88 -7.08
CA PRO A 85 6.37 -6.07 -8.50
C PRO A 85 4.90 -6.44 -8.78
N PRO A 86 4.30 -5.98 -9.89
CA PRO A 86 2.88 -6.21 -10.20
C PRO A 86 2.44 -7.68 -10.14
N ALA A 87 3.35 -8.62 -10.46
CA ALA A 87 3.07 -10.05 -10.41
C ALA A 87 2.64 -10.59 -9.03
N PHE A 88 2.90 -9.83 -7.95
CA PHE A 88 2.47 -10.17 -6.60
C PHE A 88 1.07 -9.68 -6.24
N PHE A 89 0.39 -8.98 -7.17
CA PHE A 89 -0.91 -8.37 -6.97
C PHE A 89 -1.91 -8.76 -8.08
N PRO A 90 -2.47 -9.99 -8.05
CA PRO A 90 -3.39 -10.46 -9.09
C PRO A 90 -4.58 -9.53 -9.35
N ASN A 91 -5.06 -8.81 -8.32
CA ASN A 91 -6.19 -7.91 -8.46
C ASN A 91 -5.93 -6.65 -9.31
N LEU A 92 -4.68 -6.38 -9.69
CA LEU A 92 -4.38 -5.31 -10.66
C LEU A 92 -5.10 -5.51 -11.99
N ALA A 93 -5.38 -6.76 -12.38
CA ALA A 93 -6.09 -7.09 -13.62
C ALA A 93 -7.53 -6.55 -13.66
N SER A 94 -8.13 -6.23 -12.52
CA SER A 94 -9.49 -5.68 -12.44
C SER A 94 -9.57 -4.17 -12.73
N TYR A 95 -8.43 -3.48 -12.85
CA TYR A 95 -8.39 -2.03 -13.03
C TYR A 95 -8.32 -1.64 -14.51
N PRO A 96 -9.27 -0.80 -15.01
CA PRO A 96 -9.32 -0.42 -16.44
C PRO A 96 -8.06 0.30 -16.93
N ALA A 97 -7.41 1.10 -16.07
CA ALA A 97 -6.16 1.79 -16.42
C ALA A 97 -4.92 0.86 -16.42
N GLY A 98 -5.09 -0.44 -16.14
CA GLY A 98 -4.03 -1.44 -16.18
C GLY A 98 -3.66 -1.90 -17.59
N PRO A 99 -2.73 -2.83 -17.73
CA PRO A 99 -1.89 -3.38 -16.67
C PRO A 99 -0.82 -2.40 -16.17
N ALA A 100 -0.32 -2.61 -14.95
CA ALA A 100 0.89 -1.95 -14.48
C ALA A 100 2.13 -2.48 -15.24
N SER A 101 3.16 -1.67 -15.34
CA SER A 101 4.41 -2.03 -16.06
C SER A 101 5.16 -3.13 -15.30
N PRO A 102 5.53 -4.24 -15.94
CA PRO A 102 6.17 -5.37 -15.25
C PRO A 102 7.53 -5.04 -14.63
N GLU A 103 8.22 -4.03 -15.15
CA GLU A 103 9.50 -3.53 -14.63
C GLU A 103 9.38 -2.47 -13.52
N ALA A 104 8.18 -1.96 -13.27
CA ALA A 104 7.94 -1.02 -12.18
C ALA A 104 7.61 -1.76 -10.86
N VAL A 105 7.90 -1.12 -9.74
CA VAL A 105 7.33 -1.52 -8.45
C VAL A 105 5.97 -0.86 -8.30
N PHE A 106 4.96 -1.63 -7.92
CA PHE A 106 3.62 -1.13 -7.71
C PHE A 106 3.37 -0.87 -6.22
N ILE A 107 2.96 0.35 -5.86
CA ILE A 107 2.45 0.68 -4.52
C ILE A 107 0.96 0.37 -4.51
N SER A 108 0.58 -0.71 -3.83
CA SER A 108 -0.80 -1.16 -3.74
C SER A 108 -1.59 -0.43 -2.65
N CYS A 109 -0.92 -0.10 -1.54
CA CYS A 109 -1.51 0.66 -0.43
C CYS A 109 -0.52 1.69 0.10
N LEU A 110 -1.03 2.89 0.39
CA LEU A 110 -0.38 3.90 1.21
C LEU A 110 -1.47 4.62 1.99
N TYR A 111 -1.66 4.26 3.24
CA TYR A 111 -2.87 4.63 3.97
C TYR A 111 -2.61 5.04 5.42
N ILE A 112 -3.20 6.18 5.79
CA ILE A 112 -3.33 6.64 7.16
C ILE A 112 -4.83 6.54 7.50
N PRO A 113 -5.27 5.50 8.23
CA PRO A 113 -6.69 5.25 8.48
C PRO A 113 -7.39 6.39 9.22
N GLN A 114 -6.72 6.92 10.25
CA GLN A 114 -7.32 7.91 11.14
C GLN A 114 -7.33 9.31 10.49
N ASN A 115 -8.51 9.86 10.23
CA ASN A 115 -8.69 11.16 9.59
C ASN A 115 -7.96 12.29 10.31
N ARG A 116 -7.95 12.29 11.64
CA ARG A 116 -7.27 13.31 12.47
C ARG A 116 -5.74 13.35 12.28
N LEU A 117 -5.15 12.28 11.77
CA LEU A 117 -3.71 12.16 11.53
C LEU A 117 -3.33 12.47 10.07
N ARG A 118 -4.30 12.67 9.20
CA ARG A 118 -4.04 13.06 7.82
C ARG A 118 -3.61 14.52 7.73
N ARG A 119 -2.96 14.90 6.62
CA ARG A 119 -2.43 16.26 6.36
C ARG A 119 -1.34 16.73 7.34
N LEU A 120 -0.80 15.84 8.19
CA LEU A 120 0.35 16.11 9.06
C LEU A 120 1.69 15.71 8.43
N GLY A 121 1.72 15.45 7.13
CA GLY A 121 2.93 15.03 6.41
C GLY A 121 3.30 13.54 6.55
N LEU A 122 2.52 12.75 7.29
CA LEU A 122 2.81 11.34 7.57
C LEU A 122 2.83 10.48 6.30
N GLY A 123 1.87 10.69 5.40
CA GLY A 123 1.84 10.01 4.10
C GLY A 123 3.09 10.32 3.26
N SER A 124 3.55 11.57 3.28
CA SER A 124 4.78 11.97 2.58
C SER A 124 6.02 11.31 3.17
N GLN A 125 6.12 11.21 4.50
CA GLN A 125 7.23 10.51 5.14
C GLN A 125 7.24 9.02 4.78
N LEU A 126 6.06 8.40 4.77
CA LEU A 126 5.91 6.99 4.40
C LEU A 126 6.28 6.75 2.92
N LEU A 127 5.79 7.61 2.00
CA LEU A 127 6.12 7.54 0.58
C LEU A 127 7.62 7.77 0.35
N ASN A 128 8.20 8.79 0.94
CA ASN A 128 9.63 9.08 0.79
C ASN A 128 10.50 7.90 1.26
N ALA A 129 10.17 7.28 2.40
CA ALA A 129 10.89 6.11 2.89
C ALA A 129 10.82 4.92 1.92
N ILE A 130 9.71 4.76 1.18
CA ILE A 130 9.59 3.77 0.11
C ILE A 130 10.47 4.15 -1.08
N LEU A 131 10.33 5.37 -1.59
CA LEU A 131 11.05 5.82 -2.77
C LEU A 131 12.57 5.79 -2.56
N ASP A 132 13.05 6.21 -1.38
CA ASP A 132 14.47 6.19 -1.04
C ASP A 132 15.02 4.77 -0.97
N GLU A 133 14.28 3.83 -0.38
CA GLU A 133 14.66 2.41 -0.38
C GLU A 133 14.70 1.85 -1.81
N LEU A 134 13.69 2.12 -2.61
CA LEU A 134 13.61 1.60 -3.98
C LEU A 134 14.73 2.16 -4.86
N ARG A 135 15.10 3.44 -4.69
CA ARG A 135 16.28 4.02 -5.36
C ARG A 135 17.58 3.32 -4.96
N GLN A 136 17.77 3.08 -3.65
CA GLN A 136 18.96 2.37 -3.16
C GLN A 136 19.04 0.93 -3.69
N ARG A 137 17.91 0.32 -4.00
CA ARG A 137 17.82 -1.01 -4.62
C ARG A 137 17.95 -0.99 -6.14
N GLY A 138 18.13 0.18 -6.77
CA GLY A 138 18.26 0.33 -8.21
C GLY A 138 16.97 0.14 -9.00
N ILE A 139 15.82 0.24 -8.34
CA ILE A 139 14.51 0.25 -9.00
C ILE A 139 14.36 1.56 -9.78
N ARG A 140 13.87 1.47 -11.03
CA ARG A 140 13.82 2.62 -11.94
C ARG A 140 12.48 3.32 -12.00
N ALA A 141 11.40 2.64 -11.64
CA ALA A 141 10.05 3.19 -11.75
C ALA A 141 9.13 2.65 -10.67
N VAL A 142 8.18 3.49 -10.30
CA VAL A 142 7.13 3.18 -9.33
C VAL A 142 5.78 3.56 -9.94
N GLU A 143 4.79 2.69 -9.77
CA GLU A 143 3.42 2.92 -10.22
C GLU A 143 2.41 2.72 -9.09
N THR A 144 1.26 3.31 -9.24
CA THR A 144 0.11 3.13 -8.34
C THR A 144 -1.19 3.46 -9.04
N PHE A 145 -2.28 2.81 -8.66
CA PHE A 145 -3.63 3.30 -8.95
C PHE A 145 -4.07 4.24 -7.84
N ALA A 146 -4.23 5.52 -8.15
CA ALA A 146 -4.66 6.51 -7.18
C ALA A 146 -6.14 6.84 -7.35
N ARG A 147 -6.83 7.18 -6.26
CA ARG A 147 -8.27 7.48 -6.29
C ARG A 147 -8.52 8.95 -6.64
N LYS A 148 -9.33 9.23 -7.67
CA LYS A 148 -9.83 10.58 -7.97
C LYS A 148 -10.93 11.00 -6.98
N GLY A 149 -10.89 12.24 -6.53
CA GLY A 149 -11.97 12.90 -5.78
C GLY A 149 -12.22 12.39 -4.36
N ARG A 150 -11.39 11.47 -3.83
CA ARG A 150 -11.55 10.94 -2.46
C ARG A 150 -10.20 10.79 -1.77
N THR A 151 -10.18 11.03 -0.44
CA THR A 151 -8.98 10.95 0.39
C THR A 151 -9.01 9.79 1.40
N ASP A 152 -10.10 9.05 1.45
CA ASP A 152 -10.37 7.96 2.39
C ASP A 152 -10.15 6.56 1.79
N ASN A 153 -9.43 6.49 0.67
CA ASN A 153 -9.14 5.23 -0.02
C ASN A 153 -7.70 4.78 0.29
N PRO A 154 -7.46 3.47 0.54
CA PRO A 154 -6.12 2.93 0.78
C PRO A 154 -5.11 3.13 -0.34
N SER A 155 -5.56 3.31 -1.58
CA SER A 155 -4.70 3.67 -2.72
C SER A 155 -4.20 5.12 -2.67
N GLY A 156 -4.78 5.96 -1.80
CA GLY A 156 -4.46 7.38 -1.71
C GLY A 156 -5.03 8.24 -2.84
N PRO A 157 -5.14 9.56 -2.64
CA PRO A 157 -5.68 10.47 -3.65
C PRO A 157 -4.67 10.81 -4.74
N VAL A 158 -5.15 11.06 -5.96
CA VAL A 158 -4.34 11.45 -7.12
C VAL A 158 -3.46 12.67 -6.81
N GLU A 159 -4.02 13.71 -6.21
CA GLU A 159 -3.35 14.97 -5.91
C GLU A 159 -2.13 14.78 -4.98
N PHE A 160 -2.20 13.80 -4.09
CA PHE A 160 -1.08 13.45 -3.21
C PHE A 160 0.12 12.96 -4.04
N TYR A 161 -0.09 12.03 -4.96
CA TYR A 161 0.99 11.49 -5.78
C TYR A 161 1.53 12.49 -6.79
N LEU A 162 0.66 13.28 -7.43
CA LEU A 162 1.08 14.35 -8.34
C LEU A 162 2.00 15.36 -7.64
N LYS A 163 1.69 15.73 -6.40
CA LYS A 163 2.54 16.60 -5.56
C LYS A 163 3.92 16.00 -5.29
N HIS A 164 4.04 14.66 -5.34
CA HIS A 164 5.31 13.94 -5.13
C HIS A 164 6.00 13.55 -6.46
N GLY A 165 5.62 14.18 -7.57
CA GLY A 165 6.30 14.04 -8.85
C GLY A 165 5.80 12.90 -9.74
N PHE A 166 4.76 12.18 -9.33
CA PHE A 166 4.11 11.21 -10.22
C PHE A 166 3.41 11.93 -11.36
N GLY A 167 3.41 11.33 -12.53
CA GLY A 167 2.60 11.75 -13.68
C GLY A 167 1.49 10.72 -13.97
N THR A 168 0.41 11.16 -14.61
CA THR A 168 -0.61 10.24 -15.11
C THR A 168 -0.07 9.47 -16.29
N HIS A 169 0.08 8.15 -16.14
CA HIS A 169 0.53 7.25 -17.19
C HIS A 169 -0.63 6.79 -18.08
N ARG A 170 -1.73 6.35 -17.47
CA ARG A 170 -3.00 6.06 -18.13
C ARG A 170 -4.15 6.63 -17.31
N ASP A 171 -5.03 7.37 -17.99
CA ASP A 171 -6.16 7.98 -17.32
C ASP A 171 -7.33 6.99 -17.13
N ASP A 172 -8.09 7.21 -16.08
CA ASP A 172 -9.33 6.50 -15.78
C ASP A 172 -10.25 7.43 -14.96
N ALA A 173 -11.56 7.20 -15.02
CA ALA A 173 -12.53 8.04 -14.34
C ALA A 173 -12.36 8.02 -12.80
N GLU A 174 -11.94 6.88 -12.24
CA GLU A 174 -11.84 6.68 -10.80
C GLU A 174 -10.43 6.38 -10.32
N PHE A 175 -9.70 5.50 -11.04
CA PHE A 175 -8.39 4.98 -10.65
C PHE A 175 -7.38 5.06 -11.80
N PRO A 176 -6.89 6.25 -12.16
CA PRO A 176 -5.80 6.37 -13.11
C PRO A 176 -4.54 5.67 -12.62
N LEU A 177 -3.78 5.13 -13.56
CA LEU A 177 -2.44 4.63 -13.30
C LEU A 177 -1.46 5.80 -13.29
N LEU A 178 -0.83 6.02 -12.16
CA LEU A 178 0.22 7.02 -11.99
C LEU A 178 1.59 6.37 -12.02
N HIS A 179 2.59 7.09 -12.53
CA HIS A 179 3.95 6.62 -12.74
C HIS A 179 4.97 7.64 -12.26
N LEU A 180 6.05 7.18 -11.66
CA LEU A 180 7.21 7.97 -11.27
C LEU A 180 8.49 7.27 -11.71
N VAL A 181 9.37 7.97 -12.41
CA VAL A 181 10.76 7.54 -12.65
C VAL A 181 11.59 7.92 -11.42
N LEU A 182 12.38 6.97 -10.88
CA LEU A 182 13.19 7.13 -9.67
C LEU A 182 14.61 7.67 -9.92
#